data_a4bd4f46639126c5f2cea20eca0fe5aa
#
_entry.id   a4bd4f46639126c5f2cea20eca0fe5aa
#
_cell.length_a   1.000
_cell.length_b   1.000
_cell.length_c   1.000
_cell.angle_alpha   90.00
_cell.angle_beta   90.00
_cell.angle_gamma   90.00
#
_symmetry.space_group_name_H-M   'P 1'
#
loop_
_entity.id
_entity.type
_entity.pdbx_description
1 polymer ?
#
loop_
_entity_poly.entity_id
_entity_poly.type
_entity_poly.pdbx_seq_one_letter_code
_entity_poly.pdbx_strand_id
1 'polypeptide(L)'
;MLAYAALSKRSRGSVEVVLRTSAKVNLALEVLGKRGDGYHEIATVLQAVDLFDRLKLEAADTLSMHTDDPDLPTDDGNLVMRAARLLQEAARIETGARIRLTKRIPVAAGLGGGSSDAAAALWGLHRLWGLRWSRARLQELAVELGMDVPFFLGSGRAVATGRGEHLTALPGGGGYALVLVNPRVPLSTREVYARIPIGWRAESTGTERVIEALRTRNVSKMAAALTNNLESVVEPVLPVIGRMKAALLAAGALGAIMSGSGPTVFGMARSLDHARQIRTRVSRVGWACWAVRTNSGPAIRVTG
;
A
#
# COMPACT_ATOMS: atom_id res chain seq x y z
N MET A 1 -4.31 -18.91 32.79
CA MET A 1 -3.52 -18.13 33.78
C MET A 1 -2.13 -18.70 34.09
N LEU A 2 -1.69 -19.85 33.60
CA LEU A 2 -0.39 -20.46 33.96
C LEU A 2 0.71 -20.36 32.88
N ALA A 3 0.47 -19.77 31.72
CA ALA A 3 1.48 -19.63 30.65
C ALA A 3 2.26 -18.29 30.67
N TYR A 4 1.81 -17.31 31.46
CA TYR A 4 2.43 -15.97 31.53
C TYR A 4 3.63 -15.89 32.48
N ALA A 5 3.74 -16.84 33.43
CA ALA A 5 4.81 -16.86 34.43
C ALA A 5 6.17 -17.39 33.92
N ALA A 6 6.22 -18.00 32.74
CA ALA A 6 7.45 -18.63 32.23
C ALA A 6 8.35 -17.70 31.40
N LEU A 7 7.89 -16.51 31.04
CA LEU A 7 8.69 -15.52 30.27
C LEU A 7 9.40 -14.47 31.15
N SER A 8 9.12 -14.44 32.46
CA SER A 8 9.66 -13.42 33.37
C SER A 8 11.10 -13.66 33.86
N LYS A 9 11.78 -14.71 33.42
CA LYS A 9 13.15 -15.07 33.88
C LYS A 9 14.17 -15.32 32.77
N ARG A 10 13.96 -14.89 31.56
CA ARG A 10 15.04 -14.79 30.56
C ARG A 10 15.50 -13.34 30.46
N SER A 11 16.80 -13.15 30.76
CA SER A 11 17.63 -11.95 30.66
C SER A 11 16.98 -10.75 29.94
N ARG A 12 17.11 -9.54 30.50
CA ARG A 12 16.68 -8.21 30.02
C ARG A 12 17.26 -7.82 28.64
N GLY A 13 17.10 -8.66 27.62
CA GLY A 13 17.09 -8.24 26.24
C GLY A 13 15.69 -7.80 25.92
N SER A 14 15.46 -6.53 25.63
CA SER A 14 14.14 -6.01 25.20
C SER A 14 13.67 -6.82 24.00
N VAL A 15 12.53 -7.54 24.14
CA VAL A 15 11.92 -8.21 22.99
C VAL A 15 11.48 -7.12 22.02
N GLU A 16 12.14 -7.08 20.86
CA GLU A 16 11.81 -6.11 19.81
C GLU A 16 11.48 -6.84 18.50
N VAL A 17 10.62 -6.20 17.70
CA VAL A 17 10.30 -6.65 16.36
C VAL A 17 10.55 -5.47 15.42
N VAL A 18 11.41 -5.67 14.43
CA VAL A 18 11.72 -4.66 13.43
C VAL A 18 11.21 -5.12 12.08
N LEU A 19 10.40 -4.27 11.43
CA LEU A 19 9.71 -4.56 10.19
C LEU A 19 9.99 -3.50 9.13
N ARG A 20 10.00 -3.94 7.88
CA ARG A 20 9.82 -3.08 6.71
C ARG A 20 8.49 -3.42 6.06
N THR A 21 7.73 -2.40 5.71
CA THR A 21 6.44 -2.56 5.05
C THR A 21 6.41 -1.79 3.74
N SER A 22 5.94 -2.43 2.67
CA SER A 22 6.06 -1.92 1.31
C SER A 22 4.93 -0.98 0.92
N ALA A 23 5.19 -0.06 -0.01
CA ALA A 23 4.14 0.59 -0.78
C ALA A 23 3.46 -0.39 -1.75
N LYS A 24 2.33 0.02 -2.33
CA LYS A 24 1.66 -0.66 -3.45
C LYS A 24 1.44 0.30 -4.61
N VAL A 25 1.26 -0.25 -5.79
CA VAL A 25 0.64 0.43 -6.94
C VAL A 25 -0.56 -0.38 -7.43
N ASN A 26 -1.46 0.28 -8.17
CA ASN A 26 -2.54 -0.40 -8.88
C ASN A 26 -2.12 -0.55 -10.35
N LEU A 27 -1.88 -1.77 -10.80
CA LEU A 27 -1.59 -2.05 -12.22
C LEU A 27 -2.85 -1.94 -13.08
N ALA A 28 -4.00 -2.24 -12.50
CA ALA A 28 -5.33 -1.93 -13.00
C ALA A 28 -6.17 -1.36 -11.86
N LEU A 29 -7.04 -0.40 -12.13
CA LEU A 29 -8.11 0.03 -11.24
C LEU A 29 -9.31 0.45 -12.07
N GLU A 30 -10.41 -0.23 -11.86
CA GLU A 30 -11.68 0.02 -12.54
C GLU A 30 -12.77 0.19 -11.49
N VAL A 31 -13.40 1.36 -11.47
CA VAL A 31 -14.65 1.57 -10.76
C VAL A 31 -15.76 1.12 -11.68
N LEU A 32 -16.50 0.11 -11.27
CA LEU A 32 -17.54 -0.56 -12.07
C LEU A 32 -18.91 0.07 -11.89
N GLY A 33 -19.16 0.67 -10.73
CA GLY A 33 -20.42 1.32 -10.43
C GLY A 33 -20.55 1.69 -8.95
N LYS A 34 -21.64 2.35 -8.60
CA LYS A 34 -21.99 2.69 -7.22
C LYS A 34 -22.85 1.59 -6.62
N ARG A 35 -22.54 1.21 -5.37
CA ARG A 35 -23.23 0.19 -4.58
C ARG A 35 -24.37 0.81 -3.77
N GLY A 36 -25.30 -0.01 -3.32
CA GLY A 36 -26.40 0.41 -2.43
C GLY A 36 -25.93 0.83 -1.02
N ASP A 37 -24.74 0.39 -0.59
CA ASP A 37 -24.13 0.75 0.70
C ASP A 37 -23.38 2.11 0.66
N GLY A 38 -23.44 2.81 -0.46
CA GLY A 38 -22.79 4.12 -0.67
C GLY A 38 -21.34 4.05 -1.14
N TYR A 39 -20.71 2.88 -1.13
CA TYR A 39 -19.39 2.62 -1.69
C TYR A 39 -19.47 2.40 -3.22
N HIS A 40 -18.30 2.19 -3.82
CA HIS A 40 -18.19 1.81 -5.23
C HIS A 40 -17.74 0.35 -5.36
N GLU A 41 -18.30 -0.34 -6.34
CA GLU A 41 -17.81 -1.63 -6.79
C GLU A 41 -16.56 -1.41 -7.62
N ILE A 42 -15.47 -2.07 -7.27
CA ILE A 42 -14.19 -1.95 -7.98
C ILE A 42 -13.63 -3.30 -8.39
N ALA A 43 -12.79 -3.27 -9.44
CA ALA A 43 -11.87 -4.35 -9.75
C ALA A 43 -10.46 -3.76 -9.88
N THR A 44 -9.48 -4.32 -9.20
CA THR A 44 -8.11 -3.78 -9.23
C THR A 44 -7.06 -4.89 -9.10
N VAL A 45 -5.90 -4.68 -9.74
CA VAL A 45 -4.71 -5.51 -9.54
C VAL A 45 -3.73 -4.71 -8.69
N LEU A 46 -3.57 -5.13 -7.43
CA LEU A 46 -2.65 -4.55 -6.47
C LEU A 46 -1.27 -5.21 -6.58
N GLN A 47 -0.22 -4.41 -6.54
CA GLN A 47 1.16 -4.86 -6.62
C GLN A 47 2.04 -4.11 -5.63
N ALA A 48 2.66 -4.85 -4.70
CA ALA A 48 3.66 -4.29 -3.79
C ALA A 48 4.94 -3.87 -4.53
N VAL A 49 5.56 -2.79 -4.08
CA VAL A 49 6.81 -2.24 -4.63
C VAL A 49 7.85 -2.04 -3.53
N ASP A 50 9.13 -2.00 -3.88
CA ASP A 50 10.26 -1.91 -2.95
C ASP A 50 10.58 -0.47 -2.46
N LEU A 51 9.53 0.30 -2.21
CA LEU A 51 9.56 1.53 -1.41
C LEU A 51 8.96 1.19 -0.04
N PHE A 52 9.73 1.39 1.05
CA PHE A 52 9.36 0.85 2.36
C PHE A 52 9.35 1.91 3.44
N ASP A 53 8.37 1.80 4.34
CA ASP A 53 8.44 2.35 5.69
C ASP A 53 9.06 1.32 6.65
N ARG A 54 9.45 1.76 7.82
CA ARG A 54 10.02 0.90 8.86
C ARG A 54 9.28 1.09 10.17
N LEU A 55 8.86 -0.03 10.77
CA LEU A 55 8.32 -0.06 12.11
C LEU A 55 9.29 -0.78 13.04
N LYS A 56 9.55 -0.18 14.22
CA LYS A 56 10.21 -0.82 15.35
C LYS A 56 9.21 -0.89 16.50
N LEU A 57 9.01 -2.08 17.03
CA LEU A 57 8.06 -2.38 18.10
C LEU A 57 8.83 -2.96 19.28
N GLU A 58 8.65 -2.35 20.45
CA GLU A 58 9.30 -2.78 21.70
C GLU A 58 8.21 -2.98 22.76
N ALA A 59 8.35 -4.03 23.59
CA ALA A 59 7.41 -4.25 24.69
C ALA A 59 7.46 -3.07 25.69
N ALA A 60 6.30 -2.65 26.15
CA ALA A 60 6.13 -1.57 27.14
C ALA A 60 4.83 -1.78 27.92
N ASP A 61 4.68 -1.06 29.04
CA ASP A 61 3.46 -1.15 29.87
C ASP A 61 2.27 -0.44 29.21
N THR A 62 2.51 0.61 28.43
CA THR A 62 1.48 1.40 27.75
C THR A 62 1.78 1.50 26.25
N LEU A 63 0.72 1.75 25.44
CA LEU A 63 0.87 2.05 24.04
C LEU A 63 1.37 3.48 23.86
N SER A 64 2.46 3.61 23.09
CA SER A 64 2.98 4.90 22.65
C SER A 64 3.53 4.82 21.25
N MET A 65 3.43 5.91 20.49
CA MET A 65 3.95 6.00 19.14
C MET A 65 4.85 7.23 18.97
N HIS A 66 5.88 7.06 18.16
CA HIS A 66 6.75 8.12 17.69
C HIS A 66 7.00 7.96 16.19
N THR A 67 7.08 9.07 15.47
CA THR A 67 7.40 9.08 14.03
C THR A 67 8.43 10.16 13.71
N ASP A 68 9.17 9.97 12.63
CA ASP A 68 10.10 10.96 12.07
C ASP A 68 9.40 11.98 11.14
N ASP A 69 8.11 11.83 10.89
CA ASP A 69 7.28 12.77 10.13
C ASP A 69 6.43 13.60 11.11
N PRO A 70 6.74 14.91 11.29
CA PRO A 70 6.06 15.75 12.27
C PRO A 70 4.59 16.04 11.93
N ASP A 71 4.18 15.86 10.67
CA ASP A 71 2.81 16.11 10.22
C ASP A 71 1.87 14.93 10.48
N LEU A 72 2.42 13.77 10.91
CA LEU A 72 1.61 12.60 11.22
C LEU A 72 1.18 12.58 12.70
N PRO A 73 -0.12 12.32 12.96
CA PRO A 73 -0.60 12.12 14.33
C PRO A 73 0.06 10.90 14.96
N THR A 74 0.28 10.94 16.27
CA THR A 74 0.83 9.84 17.07
C THR A 74 -0.20 9.22 18.02
N ASP A 75 -1.45 9.61 17.88
CA ASP A 75 -2.64 9.13 18.59
C ASP A 75 -3.56 8.30 17.66
N ASP A 76 -4.83 8.18 18.04
CA ASP A 76 -5.85 7.42 17.29
C ASP A 76 -6.20 8.01 15.92
N GLY A 77 -5.70 9.19 15.59
CA GLY A 77 -5.69 9.72 14.22
C GLY A 77 -4.79 8.92 13.28
N ASN A 78 -3.85 8.13 13.81
CA ASN A 78 -2.95 7.28 13.04
C ASN A 78 -3.44 5.84 12.97
N LEU A 79 -3.47 5.26 11.76
CA LEU A 79 -3.90 3.87 11.54
C LEU A 79 -3.03 2.85 12.30
N VAL A 80 -1.76 3.15 12.58
CA VAL A 80 -0.86 2.29 13.39
C VAL A 80 -1.38 2.18 14.82
N MET A 81 -1.75 3.30 15.44
CA MET A 81 -2.29 3.32 16.80
C MET A 81 -3.66 2.66 16.86
N ARG A 82 -4.52 2.92 15.87
CA ARG A 82 -5.82 2.23 15.75
C ARG A 82 -5.63 0.72 15.60
N ALA A 83 -4.66 0.25 14.81
CA ALA A 83 -4.35 -1.16 14.66
C ALA A 83 -3.88 -1.78 15.99
N ALA A 84 -3.05 -1.06 16.76
CA ALA A 84 -2.58 -1.51 18.06
C ALA A 84 -3.72 -1.65 19.06
N ARG A 85 -4.61 -0.64 19.17
CA ARG A 85 -5.78 -0.69 20.06
C ARG A 85 -6.78 -1.77 19.67
N LEU A 86 -7.09 -1.89 18.37
CA LEU A 86 -7.98 -2.92 17.87
C LEU A 86 -7.46 -4.33 18.21
N LEU A 87 -6.15 -4.53 18.12
CA LEU A 87 -5.52 -5.81 18.46
C LEU A 87 -5.57 -6.07 19.98
N GLN A 88 -5.32 -5.04 20.83
CA GLN A 88 -5.45 -5.15 22.30
C GLN A 88 -6.87 -5.54 22.70
N GLU A 89 -7.86 -4.84 22.15
CA GLU A 89 -9.27 -5.07 22.44
C GLU A 89 -9.71 -6.49 22.03
N ALA A 90 -9.39 -6.88 20.80
CA ALA A 90 -9.71 -8.20 20.28
C ALA A 90 -9.01 -9.34 21.07
N ALA A 91 -7.81 -9.09 21.58
CA ALA A 91 -7.03 -10.05 22.38
C ALA A 91 -7.36 -9.98 23.89
N ARG A 92 -8.10 -8.97 24.33
CA ARG A 92 -8.41 -8.70 25.75
C ARG A 92 -7.16 -8.64 26.62
N ILE A 93 -6.16 -7.86 26.17
CA ILE A 93 -4.89 -7.66 26.87
C ILE A 93 -4.66 -6.18 27.14
N GLU A 94 -3.94 -5.88 28.23
CA GLU A 94 -3.54 -4.53 28.63
C GLU A 94 -2.07 -4.22 28.32
N THR A 95 -1.33 -5.22 27.84
CA THR A 95 0.10 -5.07 27.48
C THR A 95 0.28 -4.02 26.41
N GLY A 96 1.16 -3.05 26.67
CA GLY A 96 1.47 -1.98 25.72
C GLY A 96 2.63 -2.30 24.80
N ALA A 97 2.99 -1.32 24.00
CA ALA A 97 4.16 -1.32 23.13
C ALA A 97 4.62 0.10 22.85
N ARG A 98 5.92 0.28 22.72
CA ARG A 98 6.52 1.48 22.12
C ARG A 98 6.71 1.24 20.63
N ILE A 99 6.05 2.07 19.82
CA ILE A 99 6.05 1.98 18.35
C ILE A 99 6.87 3.13 17.79
N ARG A 100 7.85 2.84 16.93
CA ARG A 100 8.59 3.86 16.17
C ARG A 100 8.36 3.63 14.69
N LEU A 101 7.76 4.61 14.02
CA LEU A 101 7.50 4.61 12.59
C LEU A 101 8.48 5.56 11.88
N THR A 102 9.20 5.04 10.90
CA THR A 102 10.04 5.83 10.00
C THR A 102 9.42 5.86 8.61
N LYS A 103 9.00 7.04 8.16
CA LYS A 103 8.28 7.24 6.90
C LYS A 103 9.21 7.50 5.72
N ARG A 104 8.92 6.81 4.60
CA ARG A 104 9.51 7.00 3.27
C ARG A 104 8.47 6.95 2.16
N ILE A 105 7.35 6.27 2.40
CA ILE A 105 6.20 6.22 1.49
C ILE A 105 5.42 7.53 1.69
N PRO A 106 5.19 8.32 0.64
CA PRO A 106 4.42 9.55 0.73
C PRO A 106 3.01 9.33 1.30
N VAL A 107 2.57 10.26 2.15
CA VAL A 107 1.22 10.24 2.74
C VAL A 107 0.19 10.70 1.73
N ALA A 108 -1.02 10.16 1.77
CA ALA A 108 -2.14 10.51 0.88
C ALA A 108 -1.76 10.48 -0.63
N ALA A 109 -0.96 9.51 -1.03
CA ALA A 109 -0.30 9.46 -2.34
C ALA A 109 -0.82 8.36 -3.29
N GLY A 110 -1.85 7.62 -2.94
CA GLY A 110 -2.33 6.46 -3.73
C GLY A 110 -1.43 5.21 -3.63
N LEU A 111 -0.43 5.23 -2.72
CA LEU A 111 0.58 4.18 -2.55
C LEU A 111 0.30 3.25 -1.35
N GLY A 112 -0.78 3.46 -0.60
CA GLY A 112 -1.21 2.60 0.49
C GLY A 112 -0.31 2.62 1.74
N GLY A 113 0.54 3.66 1.94
CA GLY A 113 1.51 3.71 3.03
C GLY A 113 0.90 3.53 4.42
N GLY A 114 -0.14 4.30 4.76
CA GLY A 114 -0.80 4.17 6.06
C GLY A 114 -1.44 2.80 6.30
N SER A 115 -2.05 2.21 5.26
CA SER A 115 -2.60 0.84 5.33
C SER A 115 -1.51 -0.21 5.48
N SER A 116 -0.37 0.00 4.85
CA SER A 116 0.82 -0.83 4.96
C SER A 116 1.39 -0.80 6.39
N ASP A 117 1.49 0.40 6.98
CA ASP A 117 1.95 0.59 8.36
C ASP A 117 1.00 -0.06 9.37
N ALA A 118 -0.32 0.09 9.18
CA ALA A 118 -1.32 -0.55 10.01
C ALA A 118 -1.26 -2.09 9.96
N ALA A 119 -1.10 -2.65 8.76
CA ALA A 119 -0.91 -4.10 8.59
C ALA A 119 0.36 -4.58 9.28
N ALA A 120 1.46 -3.82 9.17
CA ALA A 120 2.71 -4.14 9.86
C ALA A 120 2.57 -4.03 11.37
N ALA A 121 1.81 -3.06 11.89
CA ALA A 121 1.51 -2.96 13.31
C ALA A 121 0.69 -4.17 13.81
N LEU A 122 -0.40 -4.56 13.12
CA LEU A 122 -1.17 -5.76 13.44
C LEU A 122 -0.27 -7.00 13.48
N TRP A 123 0.51 -7.23 12.43
CA TRP A 123 1.35 -8.41 12.31
C TRP A 123 2.49 -8.41 13.34
N GLY A 124 3.15 -7.28 13.54
CA GLY A 124 4.29 -7.14 14.44
C GLY A 124 3.89 -7.22 15.91
N LEU A 125 2.82 -6.53 16.32
CA LEU A 125 2.30 -6.58 17.68
C LEU A 125 1.71 -7.94 18.03
N HIS A 126 1.02 -8.61 17.08
CA HIS A 126 0.60 -9.99 17.25
C HIS A 126 1.77 -10.90 17.64
N ARG A 127 2.96 -10.72 17.03
CA ARG A 127 4.18 -11.48 17.37
C ARG A 127 4.79 -11.03 18.68
N LEU A 128 4.90 -9.71 18.90
CA LEU A 128 5.47 -9.11 20.10
C LEU A 128 4.73 -9.56 21.37
N TRP A 129 3.40 -9.62 21.29
CA TRP A 129 2.55 -10.03 22.40
C TRP A 129 2.32 -11.54 22.48
N GLY A 130 2.97 -12.34 21.62
CA GLY A 130 2.91 -13.80 21.62
C GLY A 130 1.53 -14.37 21.32
N LEU A 131 0.68 -13.63 20.58
CA LEU A 131 -0.64 -14.10 20.18
C LEU A 131 -0.51 -15.25 19.18
N ARG A 132 -1.36 -16.29 19.31
CA ARG A 132 -1.35 -17.48 18.44
C ARG A 132 -2.50 -17.47 17.45
N TRP A 133 -2.72 -16.33 16.78
CA TRP A 133 -3.80 -16.18 15.83
C TRP A 133 -3.37 -16.57 14.42
N SER A 134 -4.35 -17.06 13.66
CA SER A 134 -4.14 -17.33 12.23
C SER A 134 -4.03 -16.03 11.44
N ARG A 135 -3.46 -16.12 10.23
CA ARG A 135 -3.47 -15.00 9.29
C ARG A 135 -4.90 -14.56 8.96
N ALA A 136 -5.84 -15.49 8.83
CA ALA A 136 -7.25 -15.18 8.57
C ALA A 136 -7.84 -14.27 9.65
N ARG A 137 -7.55 -14.55 10.94
CA ARG A 137 -7.99 -13.69 12.03
C ARG A 137 -7.42 -12.28 11.96
N LEU A 138 -6.15 -12.12 11.58
CA LEU A 138 -5.55 -10.81 11.36
C LEU A 138 -6.16 -10.08 10.15
N GLN A 139 -6.54 -10.80 9.11
CA GLN A 139 -7.20 -10.23 7.93
C GLN A 139 -8.61 -9.70 8.27
N GLU A 140 -9.37 -10.38 9.14
CA GLU A 140 -10.65 -9.89 9.63
C GLU A 140 -10.49 -8.51 10.29
N LEU A 141 -9.54 -8.37 11.23
CA LEU A 141 -9.24 -7.09 11.88
C LEU A 141 -8.72 -6.03 10.89
N ALA A 142 -7.96 -6.46 9.90
CA ALA A 142 -7.39 -5.55 8.91
C ALA A 142 -8.48 -4.84 8.08
N VAL A 143 -9.60 -5.52 7.76
CA VAL A 143 -10.75 -4.94 7.03
C VAL A 143 -11.38 -3.79 7.83
N GLU A 144 -11.43 -3.89 9.16
CA GLU A 144 -11.99 -2.83 10.02
C GLU A 144 -11.16 -1.53 9.98
N LEU A 145 -9.86 -1.64 9.70
CA LEU A 145 -8.94 -0.51 9.60
C LEU A 145 -8.99 0.18 8.23
N GLY A 146 -9.27 -0.60 7.17
CA GLY A 146 -9.37 -0.06 5.81
C GLY A 146 -9.22 -1.12 4.73
N MET A 147 -9.78 -0.86 3.55
CA MET A 147 -9.89 -1.83 2.45
C MET A 147 -8.54 -2.29 1.88
N ASP A 148 -7.51 -1.44 1.93
CA ASP A 148 -6.15 -1.79 1.46
C ASP A 148 -5.33 -2.55 2.53
N VAL A 149 -5.70 -2.52 3.82
CA VAL A 149 -4.90 -3.11 4.91
C VAL A 149 -4.72 -4.62 4.76
N PRO A 150 -5.77 -5.41 4.42
CA PRO A 150 -5.63 -6.87 4.24
C PRO A 150 -4.64 -7.26 3.15
N PHE A 151 -4.49 -6.46 2.09
CA PHE A 151 -3.54 -6.72 1.01
C PHE A 151 -2.11 -6.87 1.53
N PHE A 152 -1.69 -6.01 2.47
CA PHE A 152 -0.33 -6.00 2.99
C PHE A 152 -0.01 -7.20 3.91
N LEU A 153 -1.02 -7.88 4.43
CA LEU A 153 -0.85 -9.18 5.10
C LEU A 153 -0.65 -10.34 4.11
N GLY A 154 -0.79 -10.09 2.81
CA GLY A 154 -0.75 -11.07 1.73
C GLY A 154 0.63 -11.27 1.09
N SER A 155 0.61 -11.87 -0.12
CA SER A 155 1.78 -12.25 -0.90
C SER A 155 2.40 -11.09 -1.71
N GLY A 156 1.86 -9.88 -1.62
CA GLY A 156 2.34 -8.70 -2.34
C GLY A 156 1.82 -8.56 -3.78
N ARG A 157 0.94 -9.44 -4.24
CA ARG A 157 0.18 -9.29 -5.49
C ARG A 157 -1.19 -9.95 -5.35
N ALA A 158 -2.26 -9.22 -5.68
CA ALA A 158 -3.62 -9.74 -5.62
C ALA A 158 -4.54 -9.01 -6.60
N VAL A 159 -5.62 -9.68 -7.01
CA VAL A 159 -6.84 -9.03 -7.48
C VAL A 159 -7.66 -8.66 -6.25
N ALA A 160 -8.20 -7.46 -6.23
CA ALA A 160 -9.17 -7.04 -5.24
C ALA A 160 -10.48 -6.64 -5.92
N THR A 161 -11.61 -7.08 -5.37
CA THR A 161 -12.97 -6.79 -5.85
C THR A 161 -13.86 -6.35 -4.69
N GLY A 162 -15.13 -6.07 -4.95
CA GLY A 162 -16.01 -5.48 -3.96
C GLY A 162 -15.66 -4.01 -3.77
N ARG A 163 -15.46 -3.58 -2.52
CA ARG A 163 -14.92 -2.27 -2.16
C ARG A 163 -13.38 -2.25 -2.18
N GLY A 164 -12.73 -3.42 -2.47
CA GLY A 164 -11.30 -3.71 -2.38
C GLY A 164 -10.94 -4.76 -1.32
N GLU A 165 -11.92 -5.27 -0.57
CA GLU A 165 -11.73 -6.21 0.54
C GLU A 165 -11.63 -7.68 0.11
N HIS A 166 -12.22 -8.05 -1.05
CA HIS A 166 -12.18 -9.42 -1.55
C HIS A 166 -10.89 -9.67 -2.33
N LEU A 167 -9.91 -10.26 -1.65
CA LEU A 167 -8.57 -10.46 -2.19
C LEU A 167 -8.37 -11.87 -2.72
N THR A 168 -8.02 -11.98 -3.99
CA THR A 168 -7.53 -13.23 -4.61
C THR A 168 -6.05 -13.07 -4.92
N ALA A 169 -5.21 -13.86 -4.25
CA ALA A 169 -3.77 -13.82 -4.48
C ALA A 169 -3.43 -14.22 -5.92
N LEU A 170 -2.57 -13.44 -6.55
CA LEU A 170 -2.02 -13.80 -7.87
C LEU A 170 -0.62 -14.41 -7.70
N PRO A 171 -0.23 -15.34 -8.61
CA PRO A 171 1.11 -15.91 -8.59
C PRO A 171 2.19 -14.83 -8.60
N GLY A 172 3.19 -15.00 -7.75
CA GLY A 172 4.42 -14.22 -7.81
C GLY A 172 5.12 -14.47 -9.14
N GLY A 173 5.78 -13.48 -9.67
CA GLY A 173 6.56 -13.63 -10.91
C GLY A 173 7.18 -12.29 -11.31
N GLY A 174 8.23 -12.35 -12.13
CA GLY A 174 9.04 -11.28 -12.70
C GLY A 174 8.91 -9.89 -12.09
N GLY A 175 9.97 -9.36 -11.55
CA GLY A 175 9.99 -8.00 -11.04
C GLY A 175 9.97 -6.99 -12.17
N TYR A 176 8.91 -6.20 -12.28
CA TYR A 176 8.91 -5.02 -13.17
C TYR A 176 9.66 -3.87 -12.50
N ALA A 177 10.36 -3.09 -13.30
CA ALA A 177 10.97 -1.84 -12.84
C ALA A 177 10.01 -0.67 -13.12
N LEU A 178 9.81 0.18 -12.12
CA LEU A 178 8.91 1.32 -12.19
C LEU A 178 9.61 2.60 -11.77
N VAL A 179 9.11 3.72 -12.27
CA VAL A 179 9.45 5.05 -11.76
C VAL A 179 8.19 5.64 -11.15
N LEU A 180 8.19 5.86 -9.84
CA LEU A 180 7.11 6.56 -9.15
C LEU A 180 7.40 8.06 -9.19
N VAL A 181 6.39 8.86 -9.47
CA VAL A 181 6.47 10.34 -9.49
C VAL A 181 5.30 10.90 -8.70
N ASN A 182 5.61 11.70 -7.68
CA ASN A 182 4.60 12.32 -6.81
C ASN A 182 4.75 13.85 -6.84
N PRO A 183 3.65 14.59 -7.06
CA PRO A 183 3.69 16.06 -7.17
C PRO A 183 3.78 16.76 -5.80
N ARG A 184 3.79 16.02 -4.70
CA ARG A 184 3.76 16.54 -3.30
C ARG A 184 2.51 17.35 -2.97
N VAL A 185 1.41 17.07 -3.66
CA VAL A 185 0.10 17.67 -3.38
C VAL A 185 -0.78 16.57 -2.78
N PRO A 186 -1.40 16.77 -1.63
CA PRO A 186 -2.31 15.76 -1.06
C PRO A 186 -3.57 15.63 -1.92
N LEU A 187 -4.09 14.41 -2.03
CA LEU A 187 -5.35 14.13 -2.70
C LEU A 187 -6.16 13.12 -1.87
N SER A 188 -7.36 13.55 -1.48
CA SER A 188 -8.25 12.72 -0.68
C SER A 188 -8.95 11.67 -1.54
N THR A 189 -8.79 10.39 -1.21
CA THR A 189 -9.50 9.29 -1.86
C THR A 189 -11.02 9.52 -1.81
N ARG A 190 -11.57 9.98 -0.68
CA ARG A 190 -13.00 10.26 -0.53
C ARG A 190 -13.46 11.32 -1.55
N GLU A 191 -12.70 12.38 -1.73
CA GLU A 191 -13.05 13.46 -2.68
C GLU A 191 -12.99 12.97 -4.13
N VAL A 192 -12.04 12.12 -4.47
CA VAL A 192 -11.95 11.52 -5.82
C VAL A 192 -13.18 10.67 -6.11
N TYR A 193 -13.55 9.76 -5.20
CA TYR A 193 -14.73 8.91 -5.38
C TYR A 193 -16.03 9.69 -5.36
N ALA A 194 -16.12 10.80 -4.62
CA ALA A 194 -17.29 11.68 -4.62
C ALA A 194 -17.51 12.42 -5.96
N ARG A 195 -16.49 12.52 -6.80
CA ARG A 195 -16.55 13.15 -8.13
C ARG A 195 -17.00 12.20 -9.24
N ILE A 196 -17.12 10.91 -8.94
CA ILE A 196 -17.60 9.93 -9.94
C ILE A 196 -19.03 10.26 -10.31
N PRO A 197 -19.36 10.42 -11.61
CA PRO A 197 -20.71 10.79 -12.06
C PRO A 197 -21.76 9.77 -11.60
N ILE A 198 -22.96 10.27 -11.30
CA ILE A 198 -24.13 9.41 -11.04
C ILE A 198 -24.41 8.59 -12.31
N GLY A 199 -24.64 7.30 -12.14
CA GLY A 199 -24.85 6.37 -13.25
C GLY A 199 -23.58 5.85 -13.91
N TRP A 200 -22.39 6.18 -13.35
CA TRP A 200 -21.13 5.59 -13.81
C TRP A 200 -21.21 4.07 -13.87
N ARG A 201 -20.87 3.51 -15.01
CA ARG A 201 -20.72 2.08 -15.25
C ARG A 201 -19.51 1.84 -16.15
N ALA A 202 -18.73 0.83 -15.84
CA ALA A 202 -17.62 0.37 -16.64
C ALA A 202 -17.59 -1.17 -16.65
N GLU A 203 -17.02 -1.74 -17.70
CA GLU A 203 -16.75 -3.18 -17.79
C GLU A 203 -15.38 -3.49 -17.19
N SER A 204 -15.25 -4.64 -16.53
CA SER A 204 -13.99 -5.10 -15.91
C SER A 204 -13.03 -5.76 -16.91
N THR A 205 -12.78 -5.14 -18.05
CA THR A 205 -11.90 -5.70 -19.08
C THR A 205 -10.42 -5.35 -18.87
N GLY A 206 -10.12 -4.26 -18.19
CA GLY A 206 -8.76 -3.81 -17.93
C GLY A 206 -8.04 -4.69 -16.92
N THR A 207 -8.72 -5.09 -15.84
CA THR A 207 -8.19 -6.01 -14.83
C THR A 207 -7.84 -7.35 -15.46
N GLU A 208 -8.68 -7.91 -16.33
CA GLU A 208 -8.41 -9.15 -17.06
C GLU A 208 -7.21 -9.03 -18.00
N ARG A 209 -7.07 -7.92 -18.72
CA ARG A 209 -5.91 -7.65 -19.58
C ARG A 209 -4.60 -7.61 -18.78
N VAL A 210 -4.60 -6.98 -17.60
CA VAL A 210 -3.43 -6.97 -16.72
C VAL A 210 -3.09 -8.36 -16.21
N ILE A 211 -4.09 -9.17 -15.81
CA ILE A 211 -3.89 -10.56 -15.37
C ILE A 211 -3.26 -11.39 -16.50
N GLU A 212 -3.75 -11.25 -17.73
CA GLU A 212 -3.19 -11.95 -18.88
C GLU A 212 -1.75 -11.47 -19.20
N ALA A 213 -1.50 -10.16 -19.14
CA ALA A 213 -0.16 -9.60 -19.33
C ALA A 213 0.84 -10.12 -18.28
N LEU A 214 0.41 -10.31 -17.02
CA LEU A 214 1.22 -10.91 -15.94
C LEU A 214 1.71 -12.33 -16.30
N ARG A 215 0.87 -13.14 -16.96
CA ARG A 215 1.23 -14.51 -17.39
C ARG A 215 2.34 -14.52 -18.43
N THR A 216 2.38 -13.51 -19.30
CA THR A 216 3.35 -13.43 -20.40
C THR A 216 4.76 -13.01 -19.95
N ARG A 217 4.90 -12.41 -18.76
CA ARG A 217 6.13 -11.80 -18.25
C ARG A 217 6.76 -10.75 -19.21
N ASN A 218 6.00 -10.26 -20.17
CA ASN A 218 6.43 -9.28 -21.15
C ASN A 218 6.14 -7.86 -20.65
N VAL A 219 7.19 -7.08 -20.44
CA VAL A 219 7.07 -5.71 -19.89
C VAL A 219 6.30 -4.78 -20.83
N SER A 220 6.45 -4.93 -22.16
CA SER A 220 5.71 -4.08 -23.12
C SER A 220 4.22 -4.41 -23.14
N LYS A 221 3.85 -5.70 -23.06
CA LYS A 221 2.45 -6.11 -22.93
C LYS A 221 1.86 -5.62 -21.63
N MET A 222 2.62 -5.69 -20.53
CA MET A 222 2.18 -5.17 -19.24
C MET A 222 1.97 -3.66 -19.29
N ALA A 223 2.90 -2.90 -19.89
CA ALA A 223 2.79 -1.46 -20.04
C ALA A 223 1.56 -1.03 -20.85
N ALA A 224 1.22 -1.80 -21.90
CA ALA A 224 0.03 -1.56 -22.73
C ALA A 224 -1.30 -1.96 -22.04
N ALA A 225 -1.24 -2.86 -21.05
CA ALA A 225 -2.41 -3.31 -20.30
C ALA A 225 -2.78 -2.42 -19.12
N LEU A 226 -1.88 -1.52 -18.67
CA LEU A 226 -2.13 -0.63 -17.53
C LEU A 226 -3.42 0.18 -17.73
N THR A 227 -4.26 0.25 -16.69
CA THR A 227 -5.52 0.99 -16.74
C THR A 227 -5.92 1.54 -15.37
N ASN A 228 -6.47 2.76 -15.37
CA ASN A 228 -7.10 3.36 -14.19
C ASN A 228 -8.17 4.35 -14.63
N ASN A 229 -9.44 3.98 -14.51
CA ASN A 229 -10.54 4.82 -14.98
C ASN A 229 -10.82 6.04 -14.08
N LEU A 230 -10.23 6.10 -12.85
CA LEU A 230 -10.26 7.32 -12.03
C LEU A 230 -9.44 8.47 -12.64
N GLU A 231 -8.52 8.21 -13.56
CA GLU A 231 -7.78 9.28 -14.24
C GLU A 231 -8.71 10.28 -14.92
N SER A 232 -9.79 9.81 -15.54
CA SER A 232 -10.79 10.66 -16.20
C SER A 232 -11.49 11.62 -15.24
N VAL A 233 -11.53 11.27 -13.95
CA VAL A 233 -12.14 12.09 -12.88
C VAL A 233 -11.10 13.01 -12.23
N VAL A 234 -9.86 12.58 -12.15
CA VAL A 234 -8.79 13.29 -11.42
C VAL A 234 -8.05 14.28 -12.33
N GLU A 235 -7.72 13.92 -13.57
CA GLU A 235 -6.94 14.78 -14.47
C GLU A 235 -7.58 16.18 -14.71
N PRO A 236 -8.92 16.31 -14.85
CA PRO A 236 -9.56 17.63 -15.02
C PRO A 236 -9.36 18.56 -13.82
N VAL A 237 -9.29 18.03 -12.61
CA VAL A 237 -9.15 18.83 -11.38
C VAL A 237 -7.71 18.91 -10.88
N LEU A 238 -6.84 18.01 -11.34
CA LEU A 238 -5.43 17.99 -10.99
C LEU A 238 -4.57 17.74 -12.26
N PRO A 239 -4.44 18.73 -13.16
CA PRO A 239 -3.77 18.58 -14.46
C PRO A 239 -2.28 18.16 -14.37
N VAL A 240 -1.66 18.23 -13.18
CA VAL A 240 -0.31 17.76 -12.98
C VAL A 240 -0.19 16.25 -13.23
N ILE A 241 -1.27 15.46 -13.09
CA ILE A 241 -1.28 14.02 -13.42
C ILE A 241 -0.93 13.82 -14.89
N GLY A 242 -1.61 14.48 -15.80
CA GLY A 242 -1.32 14.42 -17.25
C GLY A 242 0.09 14.88 -17.58
N ARG A 243 0.59 15.95 -16.93
CA ARG A 243 1.98 16.42 -17.10
C ARG A 243 3.01 15.39 -16.64
N MET A 244 2.79 14.71 -15.52
CA MET A 244 3.69 13.66 -15.04
C MET A 244 3.69 12.44 -15.96
N LYS A 245 2.52 12.01 -16.48
CA LYS A 245 2.42 10.94 -17.47
C LYS A 245 3.20 11.29 -18.74
N ALA A 246 2.98 12.47 -19.30
CA ALA A 246 3.69 12.96 -20.49
C ALA A 246 5.22 13.01 -20.26
N ALA A 247 5.67 13.51 -19.11
CA ALA A 247 7.08 13.58 -18.78
C ALA A 247 7.73 12.19 -18.65
N LEU A 248 7.03 11.22 -18.04
CA LEU A 248 7.50 9.84 -17.94
C LEU A 248 7.63 9.18 -19.32
N LEU A 249 6.63 9.35 -20.20
CA LEU A 249 6.66 8.82 -21.57
C LEU A 249 7.77 9.47 -22.39
N ALA A 250 7.91 10.80 -22.34
CA ALA A 250 8.99 11.53 -23.01
C ALA A 250 10.39 11.13 -22.50
N ALA A 251 10.50 10.73 -21.23
CA ALA A 251 11.74 10.21 -20.64
C ALA A 251 12.02 8.74 -21.02
N GLY A 252 11.10 8.06 -21.72
CA GLY A 252 11.28 6.70 -22.25
C GLY A 252 10.54 5.59 -21.50
N ALA A 253 9.61 5.93 -20.60
CA ALA A 253 8.74 4.92 -20.00
C ALA A 253 7.87 4.24 -21.07
N LEU A 254 7.66 2.93 -20.92
CA LEU A 254 6.87 2.11 -21.86
C LEU A 254 5.35 2.34 -21.73
N GLY A 255 4.91 2.87 -20.60
CA GLY A 255 3.56 3.24 -20.27
C GLY A 255 3.58 4.01 -18.94
N ALA A 256 2.59 4.87 -18.71
CA ALA A 256 2.49 5.67 -17.49
C ALA A 256 1.04 5.80 -17.06
N ILE A 257 0.77 5.63 -15.75
CA ILE A 257 -0.58 5.62 -15.19
C ILE A 257 -0.57 6.09 -13.74
N MET A 258 -1.71 6.62 -13.27
CA MET A 258 -1.93 6.99 -11.88
C MET A 258 -2.14 5.75 -10.99
N SER A 259 -1.56 5.73 -9.80
CA SER A 259 -1.74 4.68 -8.81
C SER A 259 -2.91 5.01 -7.88
N GLY A 260 -3.88 4.10 -7.79
CA GLY A 260 -5.04 4.28 -6.90
C GLY A 260 -5.84 5.53 -7.27
N SER A 261 -6.28 6.27 -6.27
CA SER A 261 -6.91 7.58 -6.42
C SER A 261 -5.91 8.72 -6.67
N GLY A 262 -4.63 8.41 -6.82
CA GLY A 262 -3.57 9.40 -7.02
C GLY A 262 -3.05 10.01 -5.71
N PRO A 263 -2.26 11.11 -5.80
CA PRO A 263 -1.78 11.74 -7.04
C PRO A 263 -0.50 11.13 -7.63
N THR A 264 0.05 10.05 -7.06
CA THR A 264 1.25 9.41 -7.63
C THR A 264 0.93 8.80 -8.99
N VAL A 265 1.80 9.10 -9.96
CA VAL A 265 1.85 8.44 -11.28
C VAL A 265 3.07 7.52 -11.29
N PHE A 266 2.96 6.37 -11.93
CA PHE A 266 4.13 5.55 -12.17
C PHE A 266 4.32 5.24 -13.65
N GLY A 267 5.57 5.17 -14.07
CA GLY A 267 5.99 4.75 -15.40
C GLY A 267 6.65 3.38 -15.37
N MET A 268 6.35 2.54 -16.34
CA MET A 268 6.98 1.23 -16.49
C MET A 268 8.27 1.32 -17.29
N ALA A 269 9.34 0.70 -16.79
CA ALA A 269 10.67 0.71 -17.41
C ALA A 269 11.11 -0.71 -17.83
N ARG A 270 12.03 -0.80 -18.81
CA ARG A 270 12.59 -2.09 -19.29
C ARG A 270 13.42 -2.80 -18.23
N SER A 271 14.13 -2.03 -17.40
CA SER A 271 15.02 -2.51 -16.33
C SER A 271 15.12 -1.50 -15.20
N LEU A 272 15.73 -1.88 -14.09
CA LEU A 272 15.94 -0.93 -12.98
C LEU A 272 16.90 0.21 -13.38
N ASP A 273 17.91 -0.07 -14.20
CA ASP A 273 18.83 0.97 -14.68
C ASP A 273 18.12 1.94 -15.61
N HIS A 274 17.24 1.45 -16.47
CA HIS A 274 16.36 2.29 -17.28
C HIS A 274 15.41 3.13 -16.40
N ALA A 275 14.84 2.54 -15.33
CA ALA A 275 14.05 3.30 -14.36
C ALA A 275 14.86 4.41 -13.67
N ARG A 276 16.11 4.15 -13.32
CA ARG A 276 17.02 5.17 -12.75
C ARG A 276 17.30 6.32 -13.74
N GLN A 277 17.51 6.01 -15.02
CA GLN A 277 17.69 7.02 -16.07
C GLN A 277 16.44 7.90 -16.24
N ILE A 278 15.25 7.28 -16.35
CA ILE A 278 13.97 8.00 -16.40
C ILE A 278 13.82 8.88 -15.17
N ARG A 279 14.02 8.33 -13.96
CA ARG A 279 13.96 9.09 -12.71
C ARG A 279 14.83 10.35 -12.75
N THR A 280 16.08 10.23 -13.19
CA THR A 280 17.02 11.38 -13.28
C THR A 280 16.51 12.47 -14.22
N ARG A 281 15.82 12.09 -15.31
CA ARG A 281 15.25 13.06 -16.27
C ARG A 281 14.04 13.78 -15.69
N VAL A 282 13.09 13.04 -15.04
CA VAL A 282 11.85 13.62 -14.51
C VAL A 282 12.02 14.33 -13.18
N SER A 283 13.02 13.99 -12.36
CA SER A 283 13.26 14.65 -11.06
C SER A 283 13.65 16.12 -11.19
N ARG A 284 14.10 16.56 -12.37
CA ARG A 284 14.42 17.97 -12.66
C ARG A 284 13.22 18.91 -12.62
N VAL A 285 12.01 18.38 -12.61
CA VAL A 285 10.75 19.15 -12.57
C VAL A 285 10.28 19.48 -11.15
N GLY A 286 11.05 19.09 -10.12
CA GLY A 286 10.73 19.38 -8.70
C GLY A 286 9.77 18.36 -8.04
N TRP A 287 9.37 17.30 -8.74
CA TRP A 287 8.58 16.21 -8.19
C TRP A 287 9.44 15.25 -7.34
N ALA A 288 8.82 14.59 -6.38
CA ALA A 288 9.46 13.47 -5.69
C ALA A 288 9.44 12.23 -6.60
N CYS A 289 10.60 11.59 -6.79
CA CYS A 289 10.75 10.50 -7.75
C CYS A 289 11.55 9.32 -7.16
N TRP A 290 11.07 8.10 -7.39
CA TRP A 290 11.73 6.86 -6.97
C TRP A 290 11.82 5.89 -8.14
N ALA A 291 12.97 5.22 -8.31
CA ALA A 291 13.10 4.05 -9.17
C ALA A 291 12.98 2.81 -8.29
N VAL A 292 11.97 1.99 -8.54
CA VAL A 292 11.58 0.86 -7.70
C VAL A 292 11.38 -0.41 -8.53
N ARG A 293 11.38 -1.56 -7.85
CA ARG A 293 10.93 -2.83 -8.44
C ARG A 293 9.61 -3.26 -7.82
N THR A 294 8.81 -3.98 -8.57
CA THR A 294 7.69 -4.72 -8.00
C THR A 294 8.22 -5.85 -7.13
N ASN A 295 7.59 -6.02 -5.98
CA ASN A 295 7.94 -7.04 -5.01
C ASN A 295 7.09 -8.30 -5.26
N SER A 296 7.74 -9.46 -5.41
CA SER A 296 7.06 -10.75 -5.60
C SER A 296 6.90 -11.57 -4.33
N GLY A 297 7.32 -11.03 -3.19
CA GLY A 297 7.22 -11.67 -1.87
C GLY A 297 6.31 -10.89 -0.92
N PRO A 298 6.27 -11.30 0.36
CA PRO A 298 5.44 -10.63 1.36
C PRO A 298 5.68 -9.12 1.43
N ALA A 299 4.61 -8.36 1.59
CA ALA A 299 4.68 -6.90 1.71
C ALA A 299 5.35 -6.47 3.02
N ILE A 300 5.21 -7.28 4.08
CA ILE A 300 5.84 -7.07 5.39
C ILE A 300 7.03 -8.03 5.52
N ARG A 301 8.19 -7.51 5.92
CA ARG A 301 9.43 -8.26 6.10
C ARG A 301 10.04 -7.98 7.46
N VAL A 302 10.45 -9.03 8.17
CA VAL A 302 11.24 -8.91 9.40
C VAL A 302 12.67 -8.52 9.01
N THR A 303 13.25 -7.57 9.71
CA THR A 303 14.62 -7.09 9.50
C THR A 303 15.33 -6.98 10.85
N GLY A 304 15.80 -8.07 11.39
CA GLY A 304 16.52 -8.10 12.66
C GLY A 304 16.36 -9.43 13.35
#